data_04474e5b1cb4e4afc6730bca2d16439d
#
_entry.id   04474e5b1cb4e4afc6730bca2d16439d
#
_cell.length_a   1.000
_cell.length_b   1.000
_cell.length_c   1.000
_cell.angle_alpha   90.00
_cell.angle_beta   90.00
_cell.angle_gamma   90.00
#
_symmetry.space_group_name_H-M   'P 1'
#
loop_
_entity.id
_entity.type
_entity.pdbx_description
1 polymer ?
#
loop_
_entity_poly.entity_id
_entity_poly.type
_entity_poly.pdbx_seq_one_letter_code
_entity_poly.pdbx_strand_id
1 'polypeptide(L)'
;MTHLLDKALRVRVRLGAPALAALALSLSLSLSLGGCTQLLRQPPPAGAPLAEVQAKLGTPRAVYRLPDGGQVLEYAGQPMGQFQHMATIGADGRLVSYEQVLTSEKFATVKIGRSTKDDILRTFGHPAETSRVAFHNYEVWSYRYKEAGVWNSMMHVHFDEGGIVQQMINGPDPMYDDRFRFR
;
A
#
# COMPACT_ATOMS: atom_id res chain seq x y z
N MET A 1 40.30 -43.00 63.67
CA MET A 1 40.65 -42.41 62.40
C MET A 1 39.50 -42.68 61.47
N THR A 2 39.06 -41.65 60.74
CA THR A 2 38.06 -41.66 59.67
C THR A 2 36.58 -41.59 60.12
N HIS A 3 36.12 -40.38 60.34
CA HIS A 3 34.74 -39.96 60.19
C HIS A 3 34.69 -38.47 59.85
N LEU A 4 34.83 -38.17 58.59
CA LEU A 4 34.63 -36.82 58.05
C LEU A 4 34.41 -36.97 56.54
N LEU A 5 33.19 -37.15 56.10
CA LEU A 5 32.75 -36.86 54.72
C LEU A 5 31.31 -37.34 54.60
N ASP A 6 30.35 -36.56 55.01
CA ASP A 6 29.04 -36.53 54.33
C ASP A 6 28.18 -35.36 54.86
N LYS A 7 28.39 -34.20 54.33
CA LYS A 7 27.42 -33.09 54.36
C LYS A 7 27.32 -32.46 52.97
N ALA A 8 26.80 -33.24 52.02
CA ALA A 8 26.34 -32.66 50.79
C ALA A 8 25.08 -31.82 51.09
N LEU A 9 25.25 -30.51 51.09
CA LEU A 9 24.24 -29.50 51.29
C LEU A 9 23.30 -29.53 50.09
N ARG A 10 22.15 -30.26 50.21
CA ARG A 10 21.08 -30.19 49.20
C ARG A 10 20.32 -28.89 49.40
N VAL A 11 20.74 -27.84 48.72
CA VAL A 11 19.97 -26.62 48.58
C VAL A 11 18.78 -26.91 47.64
N ARG A 12 17.64 -27.22 48.24
CA ARG A 12 16.35 -27.27 47.51
C ARG A 12 15.86 -25.83 47.35
N VAL A 13 16.15 -25.22 46.18
CA VAL A 13 15.50 -23.98 45.79
C VAL A 13 14.03 -24.30 45.53
N ARG A 14 13.18 -24.01 46.55
CA ARG A 14 11.73 -23.96 46.34
C ARG A 14 11.41 -22.65 45.64
N LEU A 15 11.28 -22.68 44.33
CA LEU A 15 10.64 -21.59 43.61
C LEU A 15 9.18 -21.54 44.05
N GLY A 16 8.83 -20.54 44.85
CA GLY A 16 7.45 -20.32 45.29
C GLY A 16 6.54 -19.95 44.12
N ALA A 17 5.26 -20.28 44.23
CA ALA A 17 4.22 -19.96 43.26
C ALA A 17 4.25 -18.52 42.69
N PRO A 18 4.64 -17.46 43.45
CA PRO A 18 4.74 -16.10 42.92
C PRO A 18 5.88 -15.92 41.90
N ALA A 19 6.99 -16.69 41.99
CA ALA A 19 8.09 -16.59 41.04
C ALA A 19 7.74 -17.16 39.67
N LEU A 20 6.95 -18.23 39.63
CA LEU A 20 6.43 -18.80 38.36
C LEU A 20 5.39 -17.90 37.69
N ALA A 21 4.53 -17.25 38.50
CA ALA A 21 3.55 -16.29 37.98
C ALA A 21 4.21 -15.03 37.37
N ALA A 22 5.28 -14.53 38.01
CA ALA A 22 6.04 -13.38 37.48
C ALA A 22 6.76 -13.73 36.18
N LEU A 23 7.29 -14.95 36.03
CA LEU A 23 7.94 -15.40 34.81
C LEU A 23 6.95 -15.57 33.64
N ALA A 24 5.74 -16.08 33.93
CA ALA A 24 4.67 -16.23 32.95
C ALA A 24 4.13 -14.86 32.48
N LEU A 25 4.03 -13.88 33.39
CA LEU A 25 3.56 -12.54 33.07
C LEU A 25 4.57 -11.77 32.22
N SER A 26 5.87 -11.92 32.46
CA SER A 26 6.92 -11.31 31.65
C SER A 26 7.03 -11.92 30.25
N LEU A 27 6.75 -13.21 30.10
CA LEU A 27 6.76 -13.88 28.79
C LEU A 27 5.53 -13.50 27.93
N SER A 28 4.35 -13.30 28.56
CA SER A 28 3.16 -12.86 27.83
C SER A 28 3.23 -11.40 27.37
N LEU A 29 3.92 -10.53 28.12
CA LEU A 29 4.11 -9.11 27.77
C LEU A 29 5.09 -8.95 26.59
N SER A 30 6.08 -9.81 26.46
CA SER A 30 7.03 -9.76 25.33
C SER A 30 6.42 -10.25 24.00
N LEU A 31 5.36 -11.06 24.01
CA LEU A 31 4.65 -11.47 22.78
C LEU A 31 3.71 -10.38 22.23
N SER A 32 3.24 -9.46 23.08
CA SER A 32 2.32 -8.39 22.65
C SER A 32 3.01 -7.18 22.02
N LEU A 33 4.34 -7.02 22.16
CA LEU A 33 5.09 -5.93 21.54
C LEU A 33 5.52 -6.20 20.07
N GLY A 34 5.31 -7.41 19.57
CA GLY A 34 5.64 -7.77 18.18
C GLY A 34 4.67 -7.24 17.11
N GLY A 35 3.54 -6.64 17.50
CA GLY A 35 2.47 -6.24 16.58
C GLY A 35 2.65 -4.89 15.86
N CYS A 36 3.58 -4.05 16.29
CA CYS A 36 3.68 -2.67 15.78
C CYS A 36 4.74 -2.44 14.70
N THR A 37 5.43 -3.48 14.22
CA THR A 37 6.46 -3.32 13.17
C THR A 37 5.91 -3.08 11.77
N GLN A 38 4.60 -3.12 11.57
CA GLN A 38 4.00 -2.83 10.25
C GLN A 38 3.95 -1.34 9.90
N LEU A 39 4.01 -0.44 10.89
CA LEU A 39 3.93 1.01 10.65
C LEU A 39 5.21 1.64 10.05
N LEU A 40 6.33 0.91 10.02
CA LEU A 40 7.62 1.40 9.53
C LEU A 40 8.20 0.52 8.41
N ARG A 41 7.35 -0.13 7.60
CA ARG A 41 7.85 -0.88 6.45
C ARG A 41 8.47 0.08 5.44
N GLN A 42 9.78 0.16 5.48
CA GLN A 42 10.52 0.81 4.40
C GLN A 42 10.24 0.08 3.08
N PRO A 43 10.03 0.83 1.98
CA PRO A 43 9.86 0.21 0.67
C PRO A 43 11.07 -0.65 0.32
N PRO A 44 10.89 -1.70 -0.49
CA PRO A 44 12.02 -2.49 -0.96
C PRO A 44 12.99 -1.60 -1.75
N PRO A 45 14.31 -1.82 -1.65
CA PRO A 45 15.28 -1.03 -2.40
C PRO A 45 15.16 -1.31 -3.91
N ALA A 46 15.55 -0.33 -4.74
CA ALA A 46 15.68 -0.56 -6.17
C ALA A 46 16.65 -1.73 -6.43
N GLY A 47 16.35 -2.55 -7.44
CA GLY A 47 17.09 -3.78 -7.75
C GLY A 47 16.67 -5.00 -6.92
N ALA A 48 15.79 -4.86 -5.92
CA ALA A 48 15.25 -6.01 -5.17
C ALA A 48 14.53 -7.00 -6.10
N PRO A 49 14.70 -8.32 -5.94
CA PRO A 49 13.99 -9.30 -6.73
C PRO A 49 12.49 -9.29 -6.42
N LEU A 50 11.65 -9.65 -7.39
CA LEU A 50 10.19 -9.67 -7.27
C LEU A 50 9.71 -10.39 -6.00
N ALA A 51 10.33 -11.52 -5.65
CA ALA A 51 9.95 -12.28 -4.46
C ALA A 51 10.15 -11.46 -3.16
N GLU A 52 11.22 -10.66 -3.05
CA GLU A 52 11.44 -9.78 -1.92
C GLU A 52 10.44 -8.62 -1.90
N VAL A 53 10.12 -8.05 -3.07
CA VAL A 53 9.09 -7.00 -3.20
C VAL A 53 7.75 -7.52 -2.67
N GLN A 54 7.32 -8.71 -3.10
CA GLN A 54 6.06 -9.31 -2.64
C GLN A 54 6.10 -9.72 -1.17
N ALA A 55 7.25 -10.20 -0.67
CA ALA A 55 7.41 -10.51 0.76
C ALA A 55 7.27 -9.26 1.65
N LYS A 56 7.77 -8.11 1.19
CA LYS A 56 7.69 -6.83 1.91
C LYS A 56 6.35 -6.13 1.76
N LEU A 57 5.81 -6.05 0.55
CA LEU A 57 4.61 -5.27 0.24
C LEU A 57 3.32 -6.10 0.29
N GLY A 58 3.44 -7.43 0.27
CA GLY A 58 2.29 -8.34 0.20
C GLY A 58 1.84 -8.62 -1.23
N THR A 59 0.64 -9.19 -1.36
CA THR A 59 0.04 -9.50 -2.65
C THR A 59 -0.46 -8.23 -3.33
N PRO A 60 -0.04 -7.94 -4.58
CA PRO A 60 -0.58 -6.81 -5.32
C PRO A 60 -2.06 -7.03 -5.67
N ARG A 61 -2.82 -5.95 -5.76
CA ARG A 61 -4.23 -5.97 -6.22
C ARG A 61 -4.34 -6.39 -7.68
N ALA A 62 -3.42 -5.90 -8.50
CA ALA A 62 -3.37 -6.20 -9.93
C ALA A 62 -1.92 -6.21 -10.43
N VAL A 63 -1.72 -6.88 -11.56
CA VAL A 63 -0.43 -6.97 -12.26
C VAL A 63 -0.67 -6.62 -13.73
N TYR A 64 0.04 -5.60 -14.22
CA TYR A 64 -0.03 -5.14 -15.59
C TYR A 64 1.26 -5.48 -16.33
N ARG A 65 1.16 -6.18 -17.45
CA ARG A 65 2.32 -6.51 -18.28
C ARG A 65 2.74 -5.29 -19.10
N LEU A 66 4.05 -5.08 -19.19
CA LEU A 66 4.65 -4.06 -20.03
C LEU A 66 5.12 -4.65 -21.36
N PRO A 67 5.16 -3.85 -22.45
CA PRO A 67 5.60 -4.32 -23.77
C PRO A 67 7.05 -4.83 -23.82
N ASP A 68 7.90 -4.34 -22.92
CA ASP A 68 9.33 -4.72 -22.78
C ASP A 68 9.55 -6.03 -22.00
N GLY A 69 8.46 -6.71 -21.58
CA GLY A 69 8.51 -7.92 -20.78
C GLY A 69 8.54 -7.70 -19.28
N GLY A 70 8.58 -6.44 -18.84
CA GLY A 70 8.41 -6.05 -17.44
C GLY A 70 6.96 -6.13 -16.98
N GLN A 71 6.72 -5.71 -15.74
CA GLN A 71 5.38 -5.65 -15.17
C GLN A 71 5.25 -4.54 -14.14
N VAL A 72 4.02 -4.05 -13.95
CA VAL A 72 3.68 -3.11 -12.89
C VAL A 72 2.74 -3.79 -11.91
N LEU A 73 3.08 -3.72 -10.63
CA LEU A 73 2.31 -4.27 -9.53
C LEU A 73 1.55 -3.14 -8.83
N GLU A 74 0.22 -3.25 -8.72
CA GLU A 74 -0.64 -2.28 -8.05
C GLU A 74 -0.79 -2.63 -6.57
N TYR A 75 -0.46 -1.68 -5.71
CA TYR A 75 -0.70 -1.72 -4.26
C TYR A 75 -1.70 -0.63 -3.89
N ALA A 76 -2.97 -1.00 -3.90
CA ALA A 76 -4.07 -0.05 -3.87
C ALA A 76 -4.32 0.57 -2.50
N GLY A 77 -4.54 1.89 -2.49
CA GLY A 77 -5.21 2.61 -1.42
C GLY A 77 -6.66 2.96 -1.74
N GLN A 78 -7.05 2.87 -3.02
CA GLN A 78 -8.43 3.10 -3.46
C GLN A 78 -9.37 1.93 -3.07
N PRO A 79 -10.69 2.15 -2.87
CA PRO A 79 -11.42 3.39 -3.15
C PRO A 79 -11.42 4.42 -2.01
N MET A 80 -11.04 4.03 -0.79
CA MET A 80 -11.17 4.90 0.38
C MET A 80 -9.95 5.76 0.64
N GLY A 81 -8.76 5.31 0.22
CA GLY A 81 -7.51 6.04 0.42
C GLY A 81 -7.23 7.06 -0.67
N GLN A 82 -6.33 7.99 -0.39
CA GLN A 82 -5.88 9.05 -1.31
C GLN A 82 -4.47 8.79 -1.85
N PHE A 83 -3.97 7.57 -1.65
CA PHE A 83 -2.65 7.13 -2.10
C PHE A 83 -2.77 5.81 -2.84
N GLN A 84 -1.95 5.62 -3.85
CA GLN A 84 -1.82 4.36 -4.57
C GLN A 84 -0.38 4.18 -5.00
N HIS A 85 0.18 3.03 -4.68
CA HIS A 85 1.57 2.76 -4.99
C HIS A 85 1.66 1.76 -6.13
N MET A 86 2.58 2.04 -7.05
CA MET A 86 2.91 1.15 -8.16
C MET A 86 4.37 0.73 -8.06
N ALA A 87 4.61 -0.59 -8.14
CA ALA A 87 5.96 -1.14 -8.21
C ALA A 87 6.23 -1.61 -9.64
N THR A 88 7.17 -0.97 -10.31
CA THR A 88 7.61 -1.37 -11.65
C THR A 88 8.73 -2.39 -11.52
N ILE A 89 8.51 -3.57 -12.10
CA ILE A 89 9.48 -4.66 -12.17
C ILE A 89 9.98 -4.74 -13.63
N GLY A 90 11.28 -4.69 -13.81
CA GLY A 90 11.91 -4.84 -15.13
C GLY A 90 11.77 -6.26 -15.70
N ALA A 91 12.12 -6.43 -16.96
CA ALA A 91 12.14 -7.74 -17.63
C ALA A 91 13.10 -8.76 -16.97
N ASP A 92 14.08 -8.25 -16.22
CA ASP A 92 15.01 -9.04 -15.40
C ASP A 92 14.41 -9.52 -14.06
N GLY A 93 13.14 -9.20 -13.77
CA GLY A 93 12.46 -9.55 -12.53
C GLY A 93 12.86 -8.72 -11.32
N ARG A 94 13.52 -7.57 -11.50
CA ARG A 94 13.97 -6.70 -10.43
C ARG A 94 13.17 -5.41 -10.34
N LEU A 95 13.05 -4.88 -9.12
CA LEU A 95 12.36 -3.61 -8.86
C LEU A 95 13.11 -2.44 -9.50
N VAL A 96 12.45 -1.76 -10.42
CA VAL A 96 12.94 -0.52 -11.03
C VAL A 96 12.51 0.68 -10.19
N SER A 97 11.21 0.76 -9.84
CA SER A 97 10.67 1.86 -9.04
C SER A 97 9.51 1.39 -8.16
N TYR A 98 9.34 2.06 -7.02
CA TYR A 98 8.16 1.97 -6.17
C TYR A 98 7.73 3.38 -5.81
N GLU A 99 6.59 3.81 -6.33
CA GLU A 99 6.18 5.21 -6.23
C GLU A 99 4.69 5.36 -5.89
N GLN A 100 4.34 6.43 -5.19
CA GLN A 100 2.98 6.92 -5.04
C GLN A 100 2.61 7.65 -6.33
N VAL A 101 1.58 7.16 -7.03
CA VAL A 101 1.26 7.62 -8.40
C VAL A 101 0.12 8.63 -8.45
N LEU A 102 -0.69 8.79 -7.39
CA LEU A 102 -1.80 9.74 -7.39
C LEU A 102 -1.28 11.13 -6.98
N THR A 103 -0.57 11.79 -7.88
CA THR A 103 -0.02 13.14 -7.70
C THR A 103 -0.36 14.04 -8.88
N SER A 104 -0.38 15.35 -8.65
CA SER A 104 -0.64 16.33 -9.71
C SER A 104 0.36 16.22 -10.87
N GLU A 105 1.64 15.99 -10.54
CA GLU A 105 2.73 15.83 -11.51
C GLU A 105 2.52 14.59 -12.36
N LYS A 106 2.11 13.47 -11.74
CA LYS A 106 1.86 12.23 -12.48
C LYS A 106 0.63 12.36 -13.37
N PHE A 107 -0.45 12.98 -12.88
CA PHE A 107 -1.64 13.26 -13.69
C PHE A 107 -1.32 14.15 -14.91
N ALA A 108 -0.40 15.12 -14.77
CA ALA A 108 0.04 15.97 -15.88
C ALA A 108 0.77 15.20 -17.00
N THR A 109 1.19 13.96 -16.77
CA THR A 109 1.83 13.14 -17.83
C THR A 109 0.83 12.53 -18.81
N VAL A 110 -0.47 12.53 -18.47
CA VAL A 110 -1.52 11.99 -19.34
C VAL A 110 -1.70 12.84 -20.59
N LYS A 111 -1.74 12.19 -21.74
CA LYS A 111 -1.89 12.84 -23.05
C LYS A 111 -3.33 12.74 -23.51
N ILE A 112 -4.07 13.84 -23.41
CA ILE A 112 -5.45 13.97 -23.92
C ILE A 112 -5.46 13.68 -25.43
N GLY A 113 -6.46 12.91 -25.88
CA GLY A 113 -6.61 12.46 -27.26
C GLY A 113 -5.68 11.30 -27.64
N ARG A 114 -4.87 10.76 -26.71
CA ARG A 114 -3.88 9.70 -27.01
C ARG A 114 -3.81 8.61 -25.96
N SER A 115 -3.77 8.95 -24.67
CA SER A 115 -3.67 7.97 -23.60
C SER A 115 -4.91 7.08 -23.57
N THR A 116 -4.70 5.77 -23.48
CA THR A 116 -5.76 4.76 -23.42
C THR A 116 -6.12 4.41 -21.99
N LYS A 117 -7.25 3.71 -21.79
CA LYS A 117 -7.61 3.11 -20.51
C LYS A 117 -6.49 2.22 -19.95
N ASP A 118 -5.86 1.45 -20.83
CA ASP A 118 -4.74 0.57 -20.45
C ASP A 118 -3.54 1.38 -19.94
N ASP A 119 -3.24 2.52 -20.56
CA ASP A 119 -2.17 3.41 -20.11
C ASP A 119 -2.50 3.98 -18.73
N ILE A 120 -3.76 4.37 -18.51
CA ILE A 120 -4.24 4.88 -17.24
C ILE A 120 -4.16 3.79 -16.15
N LEU A 121 -4.59 2.55 -16.44
CA LEU A 121 -4.45 1.44 -15.49
C LEU A 121 -2.99 1.13 -15.14
N ARG A 122 -2.09 1.10 -16.13
CA ARG A 122 -0.66 0.86 -15.88
C ARG A 122 -0.01 1.98 -15.10
N THR A 123 -0.50 3.21 -15.23
CA THR A 123 0.07 4.39 -14.58
C THR A 123 -0.51 4.62 -13.19
N PHE A 124 -1.84 4.56 -13.04
CA PHE A 124 -2.55 4.94 -11.82
C PHE A 124 -3.24 3.78 -11.13
N GLY A 125 -3.37 2.62 -11.79
CA GLY A 125 -4.14 1.48 -11.29
C GLY A 125 -5.65 1.71 -11.35
N HIS A 126 -6.40 0.93 -10.56
CA HIS A 126 -7.85 1.01 -10.54
C HIS A 126 -8.34 2.32 -9.90
N PRO A 127 -9.39 2.94 -10.47
CA PRO A 127 -10.01 4.13 -9.90
C PRO A 127 -10.76 3.83 -8.59
N ALA A 128 -11.05 4.88 -7.82
CA ALA A 128 -11.95 4.82 -6.67
C ALA A 128 -13.41 4.59 -7.09
N GLU A 129 -13.82 5.26 -8.18
CA GLU A 129 -15.18 5.25 -8.69
C GLU A 129 -15.17 5.27 -10.21
N THR A 130 -16.20 4.65 -10.81
CA THR A 130 -16.49 4.76 -12.23
C THR A 130 -17.89 5.29 -12.41
N SER A 131 -18.07 6.18 -13.37
CA SER A 131 -19.36 6.77 -13.71
C SER A 131 -19.46 7.02 -15.22
N ARG A 132 -20.59 7.56 -15.68
CA ARG A 132 -20.81 7.91 -17.09
C ARG A 132 -21.46 9.27 -17.20
N VAL A 133 -20.96 10.10 -18.11
CA VAL A 133 -21.54 11.40 -18.42
C VAL A 133 -22.38 11.27 -19.69
N ALA A 134 -23.68 11.44 -19.54
CA ALA A 134 -24.67 11.16 -20.60
C ALA A 134 -24.50 12.03 -21.85
N PHE A 135 -24.13 13.33 -21.72
CA PHE A 135 -24.10 14.27 -22.83
C PHE A 135 -23.06 13.90 -23.91
N HIS A 136 -21.89 13.36 -23.50
CA HIS A 136 -20.85 12.92 -24.42
C HIS A 136 -20.66 11.41 -24.43
N ASN A 137 -21.47 10.66 -23.68
CA ASN A 137 -21.33 9.22 -23.48
C ASN A 137 -19.95 8.82 -22.95
N TYR A 138 -19.29 9.73 -22.21
CA TYR A 138 -17.97 9.45 -21.66
C TYR A 138 -18.08 8.55 -20.43
N GLU A 139 -17.21 7.53 -20.36
CA GLU A 139 -16.92 6.81 -19.14
C GLU A 139 -15.92 7.63 -18.31
N VAL A 140 -16.16 7.76 -17.03
CA VAL A 140 -15.32 8.58 -16.13
C VAL A 140 -14.73 7.71 -15.05
N TRP A 141 -13.41 7.75 -14.91
CA TRP A 141 -12.68 7.14 -13.83
C TRP A 141 -12.20 8.21 -12.87
N SER A 142 -12.57 8.08 -11.59
CA SER A 142 -12.30 9.08 -10.57
C SER A 142 -11.29 8.55 -9.54
N TYR A 143 -10.25 9.31 -9.30
CA TYR A 143 -9.15 8.99 -8.40
C TYR A 143 -9.10 9.99 -7.24
N ARG A 144 -9.22 9.51 -6.00
CA ARG A 144 -9.02 10.34 -4.80
C ARG A 144 -7.53 10.56 -4.59
N TYR A 145 -7.12 11.80 -4.33
CA TYR A 145 -5.71 12.09 -4.10
C TYR A 145 -5.49 13.34 -3.23
N LYS A 146 -4.26 13.49 -2.75
CA LYS A 146 -3.80 14.70 -2.07
C LYS A 146 -3.14 15.63 -3.07
N GLU A 147 -3.89 16.64 -3.54
CA GLU A 147 -3.34 17.68 -4.40
C GLU A 147 -2.34 18.52 -3.62
N ALA A 148 -1.14 18.70 -4.18
CA ALA A 148 0.00 19.35 -3.51
C ALA A 148 0.27 18.80 -2.09
N GLY A 149 -0.10 17.54 -1.80
CA GLY A 149 0.07 16.91 -0.50
C GLY A 149 -0.89 17.38 0.60
N VAL A 150 -1.76 18.35 0.32
CA VAL A 150 -2.61 19.05 1.31
C VAL A 150 -4.09 18.89 1.02
N TRP A 151 -4.54 19.26 -0.18
CA TRP A 151 -5.95 19.36 -0.52
C TRP A 151 -6.56 18.01 -0.84
N ASN A 152 -7.77 17.77 -0.29
CA ASN A 152 -8.54 16.57 -0.64
C ASN A 152 -9.23 16.80 -1.99
N SER A 153 -8.70 16.15 -3.03
CA SER A 153 -9.12 16.33 -4.41
C SER A 153 -9.47 15.02 -5.08
N MET A 154 -10.26 15.09 -6.13
CA MET A 154 -10.54 14.02 -7.06
C MET A 154 -10.12 14.41 -8.48
N MET A 155 -9.36 13.54 -9.14
CA MET A 155 -9.09 13.64 -10.56
C MET A 155 -10.08 12.75 -11.31
N HIS A 156 -10.85 13.35 -12.22
CA HIS A 156 -11.81 12.68 -13.09
C HIS A 156 -11.22 12.56 -14.48
N VAL A 157 -10.96 11.33 -14.93
CA VAL A 157 -10.43 11.02 -16.25
C VAL A 157 -11.59 10.54 -17.12
N HIS A 158 -11.89 11.29 -18.19
CA HIS A 158 -13.01 11.03 -19.10
C HIS A 158 -12.51 10.31 -20.34
N PHE A 159 -13.13 9.19 -20.67
CA PHE A 159 -12.82 8.39 -21.87
C PHE A 159 -14.00 8.39 -22.83
N ASP A 160 -13.66 8.48 -24.12
CA ASP A 160 -14.63 8.23 -25.19
C ASP A 160 -14.99 6.72 -25.31
N GLU A 161 -15.85 6.41 -26.30
CA GLU A 161 -16.25 5.02 -26.56
C GLU A 161 -15.08 4.13 -27.01
N GLY A 162 -14.03 4.71 -27.59
CA GLY A 162 -12.79 4.02 -27.96
C GLY A 162 -11.84 3.79 -26.79
N GLY A 163 -12.17 4.32 -25.60
CA GLY A 163 -11.33 4.22 -24.41
C GLY A 163 -10.11 5.16 -24.43
N ILE A 164 -10.20 6.24 -25.18
CA ILE A 164 -9.16 7.29 -25.26
C ILE A 164 -9.53 8.44 -24.31
N VAL A 165 -8.55 8.94 -23.54
CA VAL A 165 -8.75 10.09 -22.65
C VAL A 165 -9.09 11.33 -23.46
N GLN A 166 -10.26 11.91 -23.23
CA GLN A 166 -10.71 13.14 -23.88
C GLN A 166 -10.62 14.36 -22.98
N GLN A 167 -10.72 14.15 -21.67
CA GLN A 167 -10.69 15.26 -20.72
C GLN A 167 -10.20 14.78 -19.34
N MET A 168 -9.59 15.69 -18.60
CA MET A 168 -9.29 15.49 -17.18
C MET A 168 -9.78 16.69 -16.39
N ILE A 169 -10.53 16.44 -15.33
CA ILE A 169 -11.11 17.50 -14.47
C ILE A 169 -10.69 17.23 -13.03
N ASN A 170 -10.08 18.23 -12.42
CA ASN A 170 -9.80 18.22 -10.99
C ASN A 170 -10.92 18.91 -10.22
N GLY A 171 -11.31 18.37 -9.09
CA GLY A 171 -12.32 18.93 -8.20
C GLY A 171 -12.11 18.50 -6.76
N PRO A 172 -12.89 19.11 -5.82
CA PRO A 172 -12.83 18.70 -4.41
C PRO A 172 -13.34 17.27 -4.26
N ASP A 173 -12.76 16.52 -3.31
CA ASP A 173 -13.25 15.19 -2.95
C ASP A 173 -14.49 15.31 -2.04
N PRO A 174 -15.69 14.89 -2.50
CA PRO A 174 -16.92 15.02 -1.73
C PRO A 174 -16.88 14.26 -0.40
N MET A 175 -16.08 13.19 -0.30
CA MET A 175 -15.94 12.41 0.94
C MET A 175 -15.31 13.23 2.08
N TYR A 176 -14.47 14.18 1.74
CA TYR A 176 -13.74 15.02 2.69
C TYR A 176 -14.17 16.50 2.66
N ASP A 177 -15.21 16.84 1.90
CA ASP A 177 -15.76 18.18 1.84
C ASP A 177 -16.91 18.31 2.85
N ASP A 178 -16.69 19.09 3.91
CA ASP A 178 -17.67 19.30 4.98
C ASP A 178 -19.00 19.90 4.49
N ARG A 179 -19.00 20.58 3.34
CA ARG A 179 -20.22 21.11 2.71
C ARG A 179 -21.21 20.03 2.29
N PHE A 180 -20.77 18.80 2.08
CA PHE A 180 -21.60 17.66 1.70
C PHE A 180 -21.96 16.71 2.86
N ARG A 181 -21.36 16.93 4.05
CA ARG A 181 -21.59 16.06 5.23
C ARG A 181 -22.92 16.32 5.95
N PHE A 182 -23.58 17.44 5.68
CA PHE A 182 -24.77 17.89 6.42
C PHE A 182 -26.04 17.99 5.54
N ARG A 183 -26.16 17.17 4.50
CA ARG A 183 -27.37 17.04 3.74
C ARG A 183 -27.98 15.66 3.83
#